data_7559aa9fce2c4e3b85849f6c783022d4
#
_entry.id   7559aa9fce2c4e3b85849f6c783022d4
#
_cell.length_a   1.000
_cell.length_b   1.000
_cell.length_c   1.000
_cell.angle_alpha   90.00
_cell.angle_beta   90.00
_cell.angle_gamma   90.00
#
_symmetry.space_group_name_H-M   'P 1'
#
loop_
_entity.id
_entity.type
_entity.pdbx_description
1 polymer ?
#
loop_
_entity_poly.entity_id
_entity_poly.type
_entity_poly.pdbx_seq_one_letter_code
_entity_poly.pdbx_strand_id
1 'polypeptide(L)'
;MLKTYLIIGLSMTSLAIFAAEVKMPDLLATGDAQEGAGLVATCSACHGAEGQSINSDWPSLAGQNQRYISDQLKYFQQGDRENALMMAVIPYLKTLSDDQLLDIAAFYSSKPPAVGQAKDDAELLTLGESLYRAGDLERGIPACIACHSVNGAGNAQAGFPRVSGQQKGYLITTLKEYRNLSRDAGDYSLVMQSASQNLKDLDIEALANYMHGLYQQ
;
A
#
# COMPACT_ATOMS: atom_id res chain seq x y z
N MET A 1 -17.51 -63.26 -54.27
CA MET A 1 -18.05 -62.11 -53.61
C MET A 1 -16.99 -61.58 -52.61
N LEU A 2 -16.27 -60.55 -53.01
CA LEU A 2 -15.19 -59.95 -52.19
C LEU A 2 -15.76 -58.72 -51.44
N LYS A 3 -15.80 -58.76 -50.13
CA LYS A 3 -16.25 -57.63 -49.31
C LYS A 3 -15.04 -56.74 -48.98
N THR A 4 -15.02 -55.55 -49.58
CA THR A 4 -14.05 -54.50 -49.30
C THR A 4 -14.44 -53.75 -47.97
N TYR A 5 -13.60 -53.85 -47.02
CA TYR A 5 -13.77 -53.03 -45.77
C TYR A 5 -13.02 -51.71 -45.93
N LEU A 6 -13.78 -50.62 -45.88
CA LEU A 6 -13.27 -49.24 -45.90
C LEU A 6 -12.86 -48.88 -44.45
N ILE A 7 -11.56 -48.70 -44.20
CA ILE A 7 -11.03 -48.23 -42.92
C ILE A 7 -10.97 -46.71 -42.99
N ILE A 8 -11.90 -46.05 -42.26
CA ILE A 8 -11.87 -44.59 -42.05
C ILE A 8 -10.88 -44.30 -40.93
N GLY A 9 -9.70 -43.77 -41.28
CA GLY A 9 -8.71 -43.31 -40.32
C GLY A 9 -9.16 -41.99 -39.68
N LEU A 10 -9.45 -42.05 -38.40
CA LEU A 10 -9.76 -40.86 -37.59
C LEU A 10 -8.45 -40.17 -37.22
N SER A 11 -8.14 -39.07 -37.89
CA SER A 11 -7.00 -38.21 -37.57
C SER A 11 -7.28 -37.43 -36.28
N MET A 12 -6.63 -37.82 -35.18
CA MET A 12 -6.61 -37.05 -33.95
C MET A 12 -5.63 -35.89 -34.10
N THR A 13 -6.13 -34.69 -34.39
CA THR A 13 -5.37 -33.47 -34.29
C THR A 13 -5.26 -33.10 -32.79
N SER A 14 -4.07 -33.30 -32.23
CA SER A 14 -3.76 -32.85 -30.86
C SER A 14 -3.79 -31.32 -30.80
N LEU A 15 -4.80 -30.76 -30.18
CA LEU A 15 -4.83 -29.35 -29.81
C LEU A 15 -3.81 -29.15 -28.67
N ALA A 16 -2.63 -28.61 -28.98
CA ALA A 16 -1.69 -28.16 -28.00
C ALA A 16 -2.30 -26.90 -27.29
N ILE A 17 -2.86 -27.08 -26.12
CA ILE A 17 -3.27 -25.96 -25.25
C ILE A 17 -1.98 -25.36 -24.76
N PHE A 18 -1.59 -24.19 -25.28
CA PHE A 18 -0.59 -23.33 -24.68
C PHE A 18 -1.19 -22.80 -23.37
N ALA A 19 -0.91 -23.48 -22.26
CA ALA A 19 -1.11 -22.90 -20.96
C ALA A 19 -0.12 -21.75 -20.83
N ALA A 20 -0.60 -20.51 -20.94
CA ALA A 20 0.18 -19.35 -20.54
C ALA A 20 0.51 -19.55 -19.05
N GLU A 21 1.79 -19.64 -18.74
CA GLU A 21 2.26 -19.75 -17.37
C GLU A 21 1.94 -18.42 -16.67
N VAL A 22 0.88 -18.39 -15.88
CA VAL A 22 0.55 -17.26 -15.04
C VAL A 22 1.62 -17.23 -13.96
N LYS A 23 2.65 -16.39 -14.16
CA LYS A 23 3.69 -16.15 -13.16
C LYS A 23 3.01 -15.47 -11.98
N MET A 24 2.74 -16.23 -10.91
CA MET A 24 2.25 -15.65 -9.66
C MET A 24 3.30 -14.67 -9.14
N PRO A 25 2.90 -13.47 -8.70
CA PRO A 25 3.85 -12.56 -8.06
C PRO A 25 4.46 -13.26 -6.84
N ASP A 26 5.78 -13.17 -6.71
CA ASP A 26 6.46 -13.66 -5.52
C ASP A 26 6.12 -12.74 -4.34
N LEU A 27 5.11 -13.13 -3.58
CA LEU A 27 4.64 -12.38 -2.42
C LEU A 27 5.67 -12.32 -1.28
N LEU A 28 6.74 -13.10 -1.39
CA LEU A 28 7.83 -13.19 -0.43
C LEU A 28 9.13 -12.60 -0.97
N ALA A 29 9.10 -12.01 -2.17
CA ALA A 29 10.28 -11.35 -2.72
C ALA A 29 10.78 -10.26 -1.76
N THR A 30 12.06 -10.34 -1.43
CA THR A 30 12.74 -9.39 -0.55
C THR A 30 13.84 -8.68 -1.33
N GLY A 31 13.91 -7.34 -1.22
CA GLY A 31 15.00 -6.55 -1.77
C GLY A 31 16.21 -6.51 -0.83
N ASP A 32 17.30 -5.96 -1.34
CA ASP A 32 18.52 -5.69 -0.59
C ASP A 32 18.53 -4.23 -0.09
N ALA A 33 18.49 -4.05 1.24
CA ALA A 33 18.48 -2.72 1.85
C ALA A 33 19.81 -1.95 1.62
N GLN A 34 20.93 -2.63 1.41
CA GLN A 34 22.22 -2.00 1.15
C GLN A 34 22.27 -1.45 -0.29
N GLU A 35 21.80 -2.22 -1.26
CA GLU A 35 21.64 -1.75 -2.64
C GLU A 35 20.63 -0.60 -2.71
N GLY A 36 19.51 -0.72 -1.97
CA GLY A 36 18.48 0.32 -1.86
C GLY A 36 19.02 1.65 -1.34
N ALA A 37 20.00 1.64 -0.42
CA ALA A 37 20.63 2.85 0.10
C ALA A 37 21.28 3.70 -1.01
N GLY A 38 21.79 3.09 -2.08
CA GLY A 38 22.34 3.76 -3.24
C GLY A 38 21.30 4.44 -4.14
N LEU A 39 20.03 4.10 -3.99
CA LEU A 39 18.94 4.52 -4.89
C LEU A 39 18.02 5.61 -4.31
N VAL A 40 18.14 5.93 -3.00
CA VAL A 40 17.16 6.78 -2.30
C VAL A 40 17.48 8.27 -2.26
N ALA A 41 18.56 8.73 -2.90
CA ALA A 41 18.98 10.13 -2.84
C ALA A 41 17.87 11.12 -3.25
N THR A 42 17.14 10.80 -4.34
CA THR A 42 15.99 11.62 -4.81
C THR A 42 14.83 11.61 -3.82
N CYS A 43 14.60 10.50 -3.13
CA CYS A 43 13.49 10.31 -2.19
C CYS A 43 13.73 11.08 -0.88
N SER A 44 15.00 11.14 -0.45
CA SER A 44 15.44 11.71 0.83
C SER A 44 15.10 13.19 0.99
N ALA A 45 15.03 13.93 -0.12
CA ALA A 45 14.72 15.37 -0.11
C ALA A 45 13.34 15.69 0.52
N CYS A 46 12.37 14.79 0.35
CA CYS A 46 11.02 14.95 0.84
C CYS A 46 10.70 14.03 2.03
N HIS A 47 11.15 12.77 1.95
CA HIS A 47 10.82 11.76 2.95
C HIS A 47 11.84 11.66 4.10
N GLY A 48 12.93 12.45 4.05
CA GLY A 48 14.05 12.36 4.99
C GLY A 48 15.03 11.26 4.63
N ALA A 49 16.30 11.42 5.04
CA ALA A 49 17.37 10.47 4.70
C ALA A 49 17.09 9.05 5.17
N GLU A 50 16.50 8.91 6.35
CA GLU A 50 16.09 7.63 6.94
C GLU A 50 14.61 7.31 6.72
N GLY A 51 13.91 8.10 5.89
CA GLY A 51 12.49 7.90 5.62
C GLY A 51 11.54 8.47 6.67
N GLN A 52 12.03 9.30 7.60
CA GLN A 52 11.19 10.02 8.56
C GLN A 52 10.95 11.45 8.07
N SER A 53 9.77 11.67 7.51
CA SER A 53 9.38 13.00 7.03
C SER A 53 9.11 13.96 8.18
N ILE A 54 9.57 15.20 8.04
CA ILE A 54 9.24 16.31 8.97
C ILE A 54 8.05 17.15 8.49
N ASN A 55 7.57 16.91 7.29
CA ASN A 55 6.42 17.61 6.72
C ASN A 55 5.16 16.77 6.90
N SER A 56 4.11 17.39 7.44
CA SER A 56 2.85 16.72 7.72
C SER A 56 2.15 16.12 6.48
N ASP A 57 2.38 16.68 5.29
CA ASP A 57 1.72 16.25 4.06
C ASP A 57 2.52 15.18 3.31
N TRP A 58 3.78 14.93 3.72
CA TRP A 58 4.65 13.95 3.10
C TRP A 58 4.77 12.70 3.96
N PRO A 59 4.50 11.51 3.43
CA PRO A 59 4.52 10.31 4.26
C PRO A 59 5.90 9.97 4.77
N SER A 60 5.97 9.50 6.01
CA SER A 60 7.12 8.76 6.51
C SER A 60 7.13 7.37 5.85
N LEU A 61 8.31 6.96 5.37
CA LEU A 61 8.56 5.66 4.74
C LEU A 61 9.26 4.67 5.68
N ALA A 62 9.94 5.20 6.71
CA ALA A 62 10.67 4.43 7.70
C ALA A 62 9.77 3.41 8.42
N GLY A 63 10.20 2.14 8.44
CA GLY A 63 9.47 1.04 9.05
C GLY A 63 8.14 0.69 8.38
N GLN A 64 7.88 1.22 7.19
CA GLN A 64 6.72 0.82 6.39
C GLN A 64 6.94 -0.57 5.81
N ASN A 65 5.87 -1.32 5.60
CA ASN A 65 5.94 -2.66 5.05
C ASN A 65 6.54 -2.65 3.64
N GLN A 66 7.58 -3.45 3.43
CA GLN A 66 8.33 -3.51 2.17
C GLN A 66 7.42 -3.74 0.97
N ARG A 67 6.53 -4.73 1.04
CA ARG A 67 5.58 -5.03 -0.03
C ARG A 67 4.73 -3.80 -0.38
N TYR A 68 4.20 -3.12 0.65
CA TYR A 68 3.40 -1.92 0.42
C TYR A 68 4.20 -0.80 -0.28
N ILE A 69 5.45 -0.54 0.15
CA ILE A 69 6.29 0.46 -0.53
C ILE A 69 6.53 0.07 -1.98
N SER A 70 6.93 -1.18 -2.24
CA SER A 70 7.21 -1.68 -3.59
C SER A 70 5.99 -1.55 -4.50
N ASP A 71 4.80 -1.95 -4.03
CA ASP A 71 3.56 -1.84 -4.79
C ASP A 71 3.25 -0.37 -5.12
N GLN A 72 3.39 0.54 -4.14
CA GLN A 72 3.14 1.95 -4.37
C GLN A 72 4.14 2.58 -5.36
N LEU A 73 5.42 2.21 -5.31
CA LEU A 73 6.42 2.68 -6.28
C LEU A 73 6.11 2.18 -7.69
N LYS A 74 5.66 0.93 -7.84
CA LYS A 74 5.21 0.37 -9.12
C LYS A 74 3.99 1.11 -9.66
N TYR A 75 3.00 1.41 -8.84
CA TYR A 75 1.82 2.17 -9.28
C TYR A 75 2.19 3.58 -9.75
N PHE A 76 3.12 4.28 -9.08
CA PHE A 76 3.65 5.55 -9.58
C PHE A 76 4.44 5.39 -10.88
N GLN A 77 5.28 4.37 -10.98
CA GLN A 77 6.09 4.09 -12.18
C GLN A 77 5.21 3.82 -13.41
N GLN A 78 4.12 3.07 -13.24
CA GLN A 78 3.18 2.65 -14.29
C GLN A 78 2.18 3.76 -14.62
N GLY A 79 1.97 4.73 -13.72
CA GLY A 79 0.99 5.80 -13.86
C GLY A 79 -0.40 5.42 -13.34
N ASP A 80 -0.52 4.28 -12.65
CA ASP A 80 -1.77 3.82 -12.03
C ASP A 80 -2.10 4.66 -10.78
N ARG A 81 -1.08 5.20 -10.11
CA ARG A 81 -1.23 6.13 -9.00
C ARG A 81 -0.72 7.51 -9.37
N GLU A 82 -1.58 8.50 -9.23
CA GLU A 82 -1.22 9.91 -9.42
C GLU A 82 -1.12 10.64 -8.09
N ASN A 83 -0.14 11.52 -7.97
CA ASN A 83 0.00 12.48 -6.87
C ASN A 83 0.89 13.62 -7.33
N ALA A 84 0.39 14.86 -7.22
CA ALA A 84 1.07 16.05 -7.73
C ALA A 84 2.49 16.25 -7.14
N LEU A 85 2.71 15.88 -5.87
CA LEU A 85 4.01 16.01 -5.21
C LEU A 85 5.01 14.96 -5.72
N MET A 86 4.54 13.76 -6.06
CA MET A 86 5.39 12.67 -6.56
C MET A 86 5.68 12.75 -8.07
N MET A 87 4.99 13.63 -8.82
CA MET A 87 5.19 13.75 -10.27
C MET A 87 6.66 14.04 -10.65
N ALA A 88 7.37 14.82 -9.86
CA ALA A 88 8.78 15.14 -10.12
C ALA A 88 9.71 13.91 -10.02
N VAL A 89 9.29 12.87 -9.30
CA VAL A 89 10.06 11.65 -9.06
C VAL A 89 9.78 10.56 -10.09
N ILE A 90 8.62 10.61 -10.76
CA ILE A 90 8.18 9.58 -11.74
C ILE A 90 9.22 9.33 -12.85
N PRO A 91 9.87 10.35 -13.47
CA PRO A 91 10.89 10.11 -14.47
C PRO A 91 12.04 9.24 -13.95
N TYR A 92 12.45 9.44 -12.70
CA TYR A 92 13.46 8.61 -12.06
C TYR A 92 12.95 7.17 -11.82
N LEU A 93 11.74 7.01 -11.28
CA LEU A 93 11.16 5.68 -11.06
C LEU A 93 11.09 4.86 -12.35
N LYS A 94 10.80 5.49 -13.49
CA LYS A 94 10.76 4.83 -14.81
C LYS A 94 12.11 4.31 -15.31
N THR A 95 13.22 4.72 -14.69
CA THR A 95 14.56 4.18 -15.01
C THR A 95 14.92 2.95 -14.18
N LEU A 96 14.14 2.63 -13.14
CA LEU A 96 14.43 1.55 -12.19
C LEU A 96 13.77 0.23 -12.62
N SER A 97 14.46 -0.88 -12.34
CA SER A 97 13.89 -2.23 -12.47
C SER A 97 12.99 -2.57 -11.28
N ASP A 98 12.20 -3.64 -11.40
CA ASP A 98 11.39 -4.17 -10.31
C ASP A 98 12.22 -4.54 -9.08
N ASP A 99 13.42 -5.12 -9.28
CA ASP A 99 14.33 -5.46 -8.19
C ASP A 99 14.83 -4.21 -7.47
N GLN A 100 15.18 -3.15 -8.22
CA GLN A 100 15.58 -1.87 -7.63
C GLN A 100 14.45 -1.18 -6.85
N LEU A 101 13.20 -1.32 -7.27
CA LEU A 101 12.05 -0.85 -6.47
C LEU A 101 11.89 -1.66 -5.18
N LEU A 102 12.16 -2.97 -5.22
CA LEU A 102 12.20 -3.81 -4.02
C LEU A 102 13.34 -3.44 -3.08
N ASP A 103 14.52 -3.10 -3.60
CA ASP A 103 15.68 -2.67 -2.82
C ASP A 103 15.40 -1.34 -2.08
N ILE A 104 14.81 -0.36 -2.76
CA ILE A 104 14.34 0.89 -2.14
C ILE A 104 13.33 0.59 -1.03
N ALA A 105 12.40 -0.31 -1.29
CA ALA A 105 11.40 -0.70 -0.31
C ALA A 105 12.02 -1.41 0.91
N ALA A 106 13.02 -2.28 0.69
CA ALA A 106 13.78 -2.94 1.74
C ALA A 106 14.56 -1.93 2.60
N PHE A 107 15.19 -0.94 1.96
CA PHE A 107 15.91 0.13 2.68
C PHE A 107 15.00 0.84 3.67
N TYR A 108 13.85 1.36 3.23
CA TYR A 108 12.95 2.08 4.14
C TYR A 108 12.26 1.18 5.16
N SER A 109 11.94 -0.05 4.78
CA SER A 109 11.36 -1.04 5.69
C SER A 109 12.30 -1.41 6.84
N SER A 110 13.62 -1.40 6.61
CA SER A 110 14.63 -1.70 7.62
C SER A 110 14.84 -0.59 8.65
N LYS A 111 14.31 0.62 8.39
CA LYS A 111 14.51 1.77 9.28
C LYS A 111 13.55 1.75 10.46
N PRO A 112 13.94 2.30 11.62
CA PRO A 112 13.04 2.47 12.73
C PRO A 112 11.81 3.29 12.32
N PRO A 113 10.59 2.84 12.62
CA PRO A 113 9.38 3.56 12.23
C PRO A 113 9.31 4.93 12.89
N ALA A 114 8.68 5.88 12.21
CA ALA A 114 8.41 7.19 12.78
C ALA A 114 7.47 7.06 14.00
N VAL A 115 7.71 7.88 15.00
CA VAL A 115 6.85 8.03 16.17
C VAL A 115 6.28 9.43 16.13
N GLY A 116 4.96 9.53 16.07
CA GLY A 116 4.23 10.78 16.14
C GLY A 116 3.67 11.01 17.54
N GLN A 117 3.13 12.21 17.74
CA GLN A 117 2.42 12.56 18.95
C GLN A 117 1.03 13.08 18.58
N ALA A 118 0.00 12.40 19.04
CA ALA A 118 -1.37 12.87 18.88
C ALA A 118 -1.55 14.24 19.57
N LYS A 119 -2.40 15.09 18.97
CA LYS A 119 -2.86 16.29 19.66
C LYS A 119 -3.64 15.87 20.90
N ASP A 120 -3.35 16.52 22.02
CA ASP A 120 -4.06 16.32 23.30
C ASP A 120 -5.43 16.99 23.24
N ASP A 121 -6.38 16.27 22.67
CA ASP A 121 -7.78 16.64 22.50
C ASP A 121 -8.60 15.39 22.79
N ALA A 122 -9.17 15.34 23.99
CA ALA A 122 -9.81 14.14 24.52
C ALA A 122 -11.00 13.65 23.67
N GLU A 123 -11.79 14.57 23.11
CA GLU A 123 -12.93 14.21 22.26
C GLU A 123 -12.45 13.63 20.95
N LEU A 124 -11.45 14.27 20.32
CA LEU A 124 -10.87 13.81 19.08
C LEU A 124 -10.16 12.46 19.23
N LEU A 125 -9.44 12.27 20.33
CA LEU A 125 -8.77 10.99 20.65
C LEU A 125 -9.79 9.87 20.87
N THR A 126 -10.85 10.13 21.66
CA THR A 126 -11.89 9.14 21.94
C THR A 126 -12.61 8.72 20.65
N LEU A 127 -12.97 9.67 19.79
CA LEU A 127 -13.60 9.38 18.50
C LEU A 127 -12.65 8.57 17.60
N GLY A 128 -11.40 9.00 17.48
CA GLY A 128 -10.39 8.32 16.66
C GLY A 128 -10.13 6.89 17.13
N GLU A 129 -9.99 6.68 18.43
CA GLU A 129 -9.81 5.35 19.03
C GLU A 129 -11.03 4.46 18.79
N SER A 130 -12.24 4.97 19.03
CA SER A 130 -13.47 4.22 18.81
C SER A 130 -13.60 3.76 17.35
N LEU A 131 -13.42 4.67 16.39
CA LEU A 131 -13.49 4.35 14.97
C LEU A 131 -12.38 3.37 14.55
N TYR A 132 -11.16 3.58 15.05
CA TYR A 132 -10.04 2.70 14.71
C TYR A 132 -10.27 1.27 15.23
N ARG A 133 -10.71 1.12 16.49
CA ARG A 133 -10.82 -0.19 17.17
C ARG A 133 -12.15 -0.90 16.91
N ALA A 134 -13.25 -0.16 16.88
CA ALA A 134 -14.58 -0.74 16.77
C ALA A 134 -15.28 -0.42 15.44
N GLY A 135 -14.88 0.65 14.75
CA GLY A 135 -15.63 1.17 13.61
C GLY A 135 -16.95 1.79 14.03
N ASP A 136 -17.87 1.89 13.08
CA ASP A 136 -19.26 2.30 13.29
C ASP A 136 -20.14 1.51 12.32
N LEU A 137 -20.66 0.39 12.79
CA LEU A 137 -21.43 -0.54 11.94
C LEU A 137 -22.75 0.05 11.48
N GLU A 138 -23.35 0.96 12.25
CA GLU A 138 -24.60 1.63 11.86
C GLU A 138 -24.37 2.52 10.64
N ARG A 139 -23.21 3.14 10.55
CA ARG A 139 -22.78 3.94 9.40
C ARG A 139 -22.04 3.13 8.32
N GLY A 140 -21.85 1.82 8.54
CA GLY A 140 -21.10 0.97 7.60
C GLY A 140 -19.58 1.28 7.58
N ILE A 141 -19.00 1.74 8.68
CA ILE A 141 -17.57 2.00 8.84
C ILE A 141 -16.95 0.79 9.54
N PRO A 142 -16.09 0.00 8.88
CA PRO A 142 -15.42 -1.13 9.49
C PRO A 142 -14.33 -0.67 10.48
N ALA A 143 -13.98 -1.54 11.43
CA ALA A 143 -12.87 -1.30 12.35
C ALA A 143 -11.52 -1.38 11.58
N CYS A 144 -10.69 -0.34 11.67
CA CYS A 144 -9.41 -0.25 10.97
C CYS A 144 -8.40 -1.32 11.44
N ILE A 145 -8.51 -1.74 12.72
CA ILE A 145 -7.64 -2.76 13.30
C ILE A 145 -7.71 -4.11 12.58
N ALA A 146 -8.80 -4.40 11.88
CA ALA A 146 -8.98 -5.66 11.17
C ALA A 146 -7.88 -5.91 10.11
N CYS A 147 -7.43 -4.85 9.45
CA CYS A 147 -6.39 -4.90 8.43
C CYS A 147 -5.07 -4.26 8.90
N HIS A 148 -5.16 -3.17 9.66
CA HIS A 148 -3.98 -2.39 10.07
C HIS A 148 -3.38 -2.82 11.42
N SER A 149 -3.91 -3.86 12.05
CA SER A 149 -3.55 -4.39 13.37
C SER A 149 -3.87 -3.43 14.54
N VAL A 150 -3.83 -3.96 15.77
CA VAL A 150 -4.20 -3.20 16.97
C VAL A 150 -3.25 -2.05 17.28
N ASN A 151 -2.00 -2.18 16.88
CA ASN A 151 -0.92 -1.19 17.08
C ASN A 151 -0.58 -0.41 15.81
N GLY A 152 -1.35 -0.54 14.76
CA GLY A 152 -1.13 0.18 13.50
C GLY A 152 0.05 -0.29 12.67
N ALA A 153 0.64 -1.47 12.97
CA ALA A 153 1.79 -1.99 12.24
C ALA A 153 1.44 -2.50 10.83
N GLY A 154 0.16 -2.68 10.54
CA GLY A 154 -0.31 -3.30 9.32
C GLY A 154 -0.09 -4.81 9.28
N ASN A 155 -0.07 -5.37 8.08
CA ASN A 155 0.27 -6.76 7.81
C ASN A 155 1.14 -6.83 6.55
N ALA A 156 2.44 -7.06 6.74
CA ALA A 156 3.41 -7.04 5.65
C ALA A 156 3.13 -8.13 4.59
N GLN A 157 2.72 -9.32 5.02
CA GLN A 157 2.43 -10.43 4.10
C GLN A 157 1.18 -10.17 3.27
N ALA A 158 0.17 -9.55 3.87
CA ALA A 158 -1.05 -9.16 3.17
C ALA A 158 -0.92 -7.87 2.35
N GLY A 159 0.20 -7.14 2.46
CA GLY A 159 0.39 -5.84 1.80
C GLY A 159 -0.36 -4.68 2.48
N PHE A 160 -0.90 -4.89 3.68
CA PHE A 160 -1.56 -3.81 4.42
C PHE A 160 -0.53 -2.91 5.10
N PRO A 161 -0.60 -1.59 4.87
CA PRO A 161 0.42 -0.66 5.36
C PRO A 161 0.38 -0.46 6.88
N ARG A 162 1.55 -0.09 7.42
CA ARG A 162 1.66 0.56 8.71
C ARG A 162 1.00 1.95 8.63
N VAL A 163 0.18 2.25 9.63
CA VAL A 163 -0.48 3.56 9.81
C VAL A 163 -0.06 4.26 11.10
N SER A 164 0.55 3.51 12.04
CA SER A 164 1.05 4.08 13.30
C SER A 164 2.23 5.02 13.06
N GLY A 165 2.22 6.17 13.71
CA GLY A 165 3.26 7.19 13.59
C GLY A 165 3.30 7.91 12.23
N GLN A 166 2.35 7.63 11.34
CA GLN A 166 2.30 8.26 10.03
C GLN A 166 1.89 9.73 10.12
N GLN A 167 2.33 10.54 9.19
CA GLN A 167 2.09 11.99 9.16
C GLN A 167 0.59 12.31 9.06
N LYS A 168 0.12 13.20 9.96
CA LYS A 168 -1.32 13.50 10.09
C LYS A 168 -1.92 14.08 8.83
N GLY A 169 -1.27 15.04 8.19
CA GLY A 169 -1.77 15.67 6.94
C GLY A 169 -1.85 14.65 5.80
N TYR A 170 -0.83 13.80 5.67
CA TYR A 170 -0.85 12.70 4.70
C TYR A 170 -2.01 11.72 4.94
N LEU A 171 -2.27 11.34 6.21
CA LEU A 171 -3.39 10.46 6.56
C LEU A 171 -4.73 11.09 6.19
N ILE A 172 -4.93 12.39 6.52
CA ILE A 172 -6.16 13.13 6.17
C ILE A 172 -6.37 13.14 4.65
N THR A 173 -5.35 13.53 3.90
CA THR A 173 -5.42 13.58 2.44
C THR A 173 -5.73 12.21 1.85
N THR A 174 -5.00 11.18 2.29
CA THR A 174 -5.17 9.81 1.80
C THR A 174 -6.56 9.25 2.08
N LEU A 175 -7.11 9.45 3.28
CA LEU A 175 -8.47 9.00 3.60
C LEU A 175 -9.53 9.74 2.77
N LYS A 176 -9.33 11.04 2.51
CA LYS A 176 -10.19 11.81 1.61
C LYS A 176 -10.10 11.32 0.17
N GLU A 177 -8.88 11.02 -0.32
CA GLU A 177 -8.67 10.46 -1.66
C GLU A 177 -9.39 9.13 -1.84
N TYR A 178 -9.34 8.23 -0.86
CA TYR A 178 -10.10 6.98 -0.89
C TYR A 178 -11.61 7.22 -0.82
N ARG A 179 -12.07 8.08 0.08
CA ARG A 179 -13.51 8.42 0.20
C ARG A 179 -14.07 9.00 -1.10
N ASN A 180 -13.28 9.80 -1.78
CA ASN A 180 -13.69 10.49 -3.02
C ASN A 180 -13.39 9.66 -4.28
N LEU A 181 -12.90 8.42 -4.13
CA LEU A 181 -12.56 7.49 -5.21
C LEU A 181 -11.43 7.98 -6.14
N SER A 182 -10.66 9.01 -5.74
CA SER A 182 -9.55 9.54 -6.54
C SER A 182 -8.25 8.76 -6.35
N ARG A 183 -8.17 7.89 -5.34
CA ARG A 183 -7.08 6.93 -5.15
C ARG A 183 -7.62 5.54 -5.42
N ASP A 184 -7.33 5.01 -6.61
CA ASP A 184 -7.88 3.76 -7.13
C ASP A 184 -6.82 2.75 -7.57
N ALA A 185 -5.53 3.05 -7.39
CA ALA A 185 -4.44 2.17 -7.76
C ALA A 185 -4.36 0.92 -6.87
N GLY A 186 -4.26 -0.24 -7.54
CA GLY A 186 -4.02 -1.53 -6.93
C GLY A 186 -5.25 -2.23 -6.37
N ASP A 187 -5.10 -3.54 -6.12
CA ASP A 187 -6.19 -4.46 -5.76
C ASP A 187 -6.90 -4.08 -4.45
N TYR A 188 -6.18 -3.41 -3.53
CA TYR A 188 -6.74 -3.03 -2.23
C TYR A 188 -7.36 -1.63 -2.20
N SER A 189 -7.33 -0.88 -3.31
CA SER A 189 -7.96 0.44 -3.38
C SER A 189 -9.45 0.38 -3.08
N LEU A 190 -10.16 -0.59 -3.66
CA LEU A 190 -11.59 -0.81 -3.44
C LEU A 190 -11.92 -1.10 -1.97
N VAL A 191 -11.03 -1.83 -1.25
CA VAL A 191 -11.21 -2.11 0.18
C VAL A 191 -11.15 -0.80 0.97
N MET A 192 -10.13 0.04 0.71
CA MET A 192 -9.98 1.31 1.40
C MET A 192 -11.05 2.33 1.00
N GLN A 193 -11.48 2.35 -0.26
CA GLN A 193 -12.60 3.17 -0.72
C GLN A 193 -13.88 2.79 0.01
N SER A 194 -14.20 1.49 0.08
CA SER A 194 -15.37 0.99 0.81
C SER A 194 -15.29 1.32 2.31
N ALA A 195 -14.12 1.17 2.93
CA ALA A 195 -13.91 1.50 4.34
C ALA A 195 -14.01 2.99 4.65
N SER A 196 -13.71 3.86 3.67
CA SER A 196 -13.64 5.31 3.87
C SER A 196 -14.89 6.06 3.40
N GLN A 197 -15.75 5.46 2.56
CA GLN A 197 -16.86 6.14 1.87
C GLN A 197 -17.83 6.88 2.81
N ASN A 198 -18.03 6.38 4.01
CA ASN A 198 -18.97 6.94 4.98
C ASN A 198 -18.30 7.80 6.07
N LEU A 199 -16.98 8.01 5.99
CA LEU A 199 -16.26 8.87 6.92
C LEU A 199 -16.62 10.34 6.68
N LYS A 200 -16.96 11.05 7.75
CA LYS A 200 -17.08 12.52 7.76
C LYS A 200 -15.69 13.14 7.92
N ASP A 201 -15.55 14.44 7.64
CA ASP A 201 -14.27 15.13 7.81
C ASP A 201 -13.74 15.07 9.26
N LEU A 202 -14.65 15.17 10.25
CA LEU A 202 -14.29 15.01 11.66
C LEU A 202 -13.80 13.59 11.99
N ASP A 203 -14.39 12.55 11.40
CA ASP A 203 -13.95 11.15 11.57
C ASP A 203 -12.54 10.96 11.00
N ILE A 204 -12.27 11.54 9.83
CA ILE A 204 -10.96 11.51 9.17
C ILE A 204 -9.91 12.23 10.02
N GLU A 205 -10.25 13.40 10.57
CA GLU A 205 -9.34 14.15 11.43
C GLU A 205 -9.03 13.38 12.72
N ALA A 206 -10.05 12.79 13.33
CA ALA A 206 -9.93 12.00 14.56
C ALA A 206 -9.08 10.73 14.33
N LEU A 207 -9.36 9.98 13.25
CA LEU A 207 -8.57 8.81 12.86
C LEU A 207 -7.12 9.18 12.56
N ALA A 208 -6.87 10.26 11.81
CA ALA A 208 -5.52 10.71 11.49
C ALA A 208 -4.74 11.13 12.76
N ASN A 209 -5.38 11.83 13.69
CA ASN A 209 -4.78 12.20 14.96
C ASN A 209 -4.45 10.97 15.81
N TYR A 210 -5.37 10.02 15.91
CA TYR A 210 -5.17 8.79 16.66
C TYR A 210 -4.04 7.94 16.07
N MET A 211 -4.07 7.69 14.76
CA MET A 211 -3.04 6.89 14.07
C MET A 211 -1.65 7.54 14.12
N HIS A 212 -1.58 8.87 14.03
CA HIS A 212 -0.32 9.62 14.19
C HIS A 212 0.32 9.38 15.56
N GLY A 213 -0.48 9.36 16.63
CA GLY A 213 -0.01 9.10 17.99
C GLY A 213 0.10 7.62 18.37
N LEU A 214 -0.35 6.72 17.52
CA LEU A 214 -0.30 5.29 17.78
C LEU A 214 1.11 4.77 17.57
N TYR A 215 1.68 4.07 18.57
CA TYR A 215 3.03 3.52 18.48
C TYR A 215 3.08 2.10 19.05
N GLN A 216 4.12 1.37 18.67
CA GLN A 216 4.44 0.07 19.27
C GLN A 216 5.18 0.32 20.59
N GLN A 217 4.70 -0.29 21.66
CA GLN A 217 5.47 -0.45 22.88
C GLN A 217 6.40 -1.64 22.76
#